data_9005e056ff6c817285f02660fe34a397
#
_entry.id   9005e056ff6c817285f02660fe34a397
#
_cell.length_a   1.000
_cell.length_b   1.000
_cell.length_c   1.000
_cell.angle_alpha   90.00
_cell.angle_beta   90.00
_cell.angle_gamma   90.00
#
_symmetry.space_group_name_H-M   'P 1'
#
loop_
_entity.id
_entity.type
_entity.pdbx_description
1 polymer ?
#
loop_
_entity_poly.entity_id
_entity_poly.type
_entity_poly.pdbx_seq_one_letter_code
_entity_poly.pdbx_strand_id
1 'polypeptide(L)'
;TYLGDTMSANKEKIIIGNCSGFYGDRLSAAKDMVEGGPIDVLTGDYLAELTMTILYNQRLKRGEDQGYVGTFLKQFKDVAKNCEEKNIKIVTNAGGLNPSSMATKIEEIVKELNLNLKVAYIDGDDLIPRFEELKEAKEPLNNIEKGNSLHDYEKTPLTANAYFGAWGIKEALDAGADVVVCPRVTDAAVVIGPAPSTFAASNTSL
;
A
#
# COMPACT_ATOMS: atom_id res chain seq x y z
N THR A 1 22.80 19.16 21.72
CA THR A 1 21.83 18.07 22.06
C THR A 1 20.51 18.48 21.44
N TYR A 2 20.30 18.11 20.19
CA TYR A 2 18.99 18.22 19.53
C TYR A 2 18.21 16.97 19.87
N LEU A 3 17.23 17.08 20.75
CA LEU A 3 16.14 16.12 20.89
C LEU A 3 15.27 16.26 19.65
N GLY A 4 15.31 15.27 18.77
CA GLY A 4 14.35 15.16 17.67
C GLY A 4 12.96 15.06 18.26
N ASP A 5 12.07 15.95 17.82
CA ASP A 5 10.64 15.87 18.11
C ASP A 5 10.11 14.52 17.60
N THR A 6 9.99 13.56 18.50
CA THR A 6 9.12 12.40 18.34
C THR A 6 7.72 12.93 18.06
N MET A 7 7.03 12.36 17.09
CA MET A 7 5.64 12.70 16.73
C MET A 7 4.84 13.01 18.00
N SER A 8 4.34 14.24 18.08
CA SER A 8 3.66 14.78 19.25
C SER A 8 2.52 13.84 19.66
N ALA A 9 2.65 13.25 20.83
CA ALA A 9 1.74 12.25 21.41
C ALA A 9 0.33 12.77 21.76
N ASN A 10 -0.13 13.87 21.13
CA ASN A 10 -1.40 14.52 21.49
C ASN A 10 -2.09 15.23 20.32
N LYS A 11 -2.09 14.62 19.12
CA LYS A 11 -2.96 15.15 18.06
C LYS A 11 -4.38 14.64 18.28
N GLU A 12 -5.31 15.54 18.56
CA GLU A 12 -6.76 15.23 18.69
C GLU A 12 -7.36 14.77 17.35
N LYS A 13 -6.69 15.00 16.22
CA LYS A 13 -7.12 14.63 14.86
C LYS A 13 -5.93 14.35 13.95
N ILE A 14 -6.14 13.47 12.98
CA ILE A 14 -5.24 13.20 11.86
C ILE A 14 -5.90 13.68 10.57
N ILE A 15 -5.14 14.31 9.69
CA ILE A 15 -5.60 14.78 8.38
C ILE A 15 -4.99 13.88 7.31
N ILE A 16 -5.84 13.15 6.60
CA ILE A 16 -5.43 12.22 5.55
C ILE A 16 -5.89 12.75 4.20
N GLY A 17 -4.94 12.93 3.28
CA GLY A 17 -5.20 13.33 1.91
C GLY A 17 -5.06 12.13 0.97
N ASN A 18 -6.08 11.82 0.16
CA ASN A 18 -6.00 10.78 -0.85
C ASN A 18 -5.68 11.36 -2.22
N CYS A 19 -4.68 10.80 -2.92
CA CYS A 19 -4.22 11.29 -4.21
C CYS A 19 -4.65 10.43 -5.40
N SER A 20 -5.30 9.29 -5.18
CA SER A 20 -5.77 8.43 -6.26
C SER A 20 -6.92 7.54 -5.78
N GLY A 21 -7.94 7.38 -6.63
CA GLY A 21 -9.05 6.47 -6.42
C GLY A 21 -9.11 5.33 -7.44
N PHE A 22 -8.21 5.30 -8.43
CA PHE A 22 -8.13 4.23 -9.44
C PHE A 22 -6.81 4.27 -10.22
N TYR A 23 -6.47 3.16 -10.90
CA TYR A 23 -5.32 3.11 -11.78
C TYR A 23 -5.51 3.97 -13.03
N GLY A 24 -4.69 5.00 -13.17
CA GLY A 24 -4.81 5.99 -14.25
C GLY A 24 -5.40 7.33 -13.83
N ASP A 25 -5.57 7.56 -12.53
CA ASP A 25 -5.98 8.85 -11.99
C ASP A 25 -4.92 9.93 -12.21
N ARG A 26 -5.27 11.17 -11.94
CA ARG A 26 -4.49 12.38 -12.24
C ARG A 26 -3.12 12.35 -11.55
N LEU A 27 -2.04 12.42 -12.35
CA LEU A 27 -0.66 12.35 -11.84
C LEU A 27 -0.31 13.51 -10.90
N SER A 28 -0.84 14.72 -11.12
CA SER A 28 -0.56 15.89 -10.28
C SER A 28 -1.23 15.84 -8.91
N ALA A 29 -2.19 14.90 -8.69
CA ALA A 29 -2.99 14.88 -7.47
C ALA A 29 -2.16 14.73 -6.19
N ALA A 30 -1.09 13.93 -6.20
CA ALA A 30 -0.19 13.80 -5.05
C ALA A 30 0.47 15.14 -4.71
N LYS A 31 0.98 15.85 -5.72
CA LYS A 31 1.59 17.17 -5.54
C LYS A 31 0.60 18.20 -5.04
N ASP A 32 -0.57 18.29 -5.67
CA ASP A 32 -1.62 19.22 -5.28
C ASP A 32 -2.05 18.99 -3.82
N MET A 33 -2.12 17.73 -3.37
CA MET A 33 -2.51 17.38 -2.01
C MET A 33 -1.42 17.77 -1.00
N VAL A 34 -0.15 17.48 -1.29
CA VAL A 34 0.99 17.76 -0.40
C VAL A 34 1.29 19.26 -0.31
N GLU A 35 1.11 20.01 -1.42
CA GLU A 35 1.37 21.45 -1.46
C GLU A 35 0.18 22.27 -0.99
N GLY A 36 -1.05 21.82 -1.28
CA GLY A 36 -2.28 22.61 -1.11
C GLY A 36 -2.89 22.57 0.29
N GLY A 37 -2.50 21.68 1.15
CA GLY A 37 -3.12 21.59 2.47
C GLY A 37 -2.24 20.99 3.56
N PRO A 38 -2.58 21.23 4.83
CA PRO A 38 -1.96 20.53 5.93
C PRO A 38 -2.51 19.11 5.96
N ILE A 39 -1.71 18.13 5.56
CA ILE A 39 -2.01 16.71 5.72
C ILE A 39 -0.92 16.04 6.56
N ASP A 40 -1.29 15.01 7.31
CA ASP A 40 -0.39 14.19 8.08
C ASP A 40 0.00 12.93 7.32
N VAL A 41 -0.91 12.44 6.48
CA VAL A 41 -0.73 11.24 5.67
C VAL A 41 -1.23 11.47 4.25
N LEU A 42 -0.43 11.07 3.27
CA LEU A 42 -0.82 10.94 1.88
C LEU A 42 -1.18 9.49 1.60
N THR A 43 -2.39 9.23 1.12
CA THR A 43 -2.80 7.89 0.69
C THR A 43 -3.01 7.83 -0.81
N GLY A 44 -2.87 6.63 -1.38
CA GLY A 44 -3.20 6.37 -2.79
C GLY A 44 -3.81 4.98 -2.93
N ASP A 45 -5.02 4.93 -3.46
CA ASP A 45 -5.74 3.70 -3.77
C ASP A 45 -5.83 3.53 -5.29
N TYR A 46 -5.18 2.48 -5.81
CA TYR A 46 -5.02 2.25 -7.25
C TYR A 46 -5.66 0.94 -7.72
N LEU A 47 -6.04 0.06 -6.79
CA LEU A 47 -6.30 -1.33 -7.12
C LEU A 47 -7.79 -1.64 -7.21
N ALA A 48 -8.11 -2.37 -8.27
CA ALA A 48 -9.36 -3.09 -8.49
C ALA A 48 -9.01 -4.42 -9.16
N GLU A 49 -9.97 -5.31 -9.32
CA GLU A 49 -9.76 -6.61 -9.99
C GLU A 49 -9.22 -6.44 -11.42
N LEU A 50 -9.72 -5.43 -12.12
CA LEU A 50 -9.22 -5.06 -13.46
C LEU A 50 -7.75 -4.62 -13.39
N THR A 51 -7.38 -3.81 -12.39
CA THR A 51 -6.00 -3.35 -12.21
C THR A 51 -5.07 -4.52 -11.97
N MET A 52 -5.45 -5.49 -11.13
CA MET A 52 -4.65 -6.70 -10.88
C MET A 52 -4.38 -7.47 -12.18
N THR A 53 -5.39 -7.61 -13.05
CA THR A 53 -5.24 -8.23 -14.37
C THR A 53 -4.27 -7.44 -15.28
N ILE A 54 -4.34 -6.12 -15.25
CA ILE A 54 -3.41 -5.25 -16.00
C ILE A 54 -1.97 -5.45 -15.48
N LEU A 55 -1.77 -5.45 -14.17
CA LEU A 55 -0.46 -5.63 -13.55
C LEU A 55 0.13 -7.02 -13.83
N TYR A 56 -0.71 -8.07 -13.82
CA TYR A 56 -0.31 -9.40 -14.24
C TYR A 56 0.20 -9.41 -15.69
N ASN A 57 -0.54 -8.81 -16.62
CA ASN A 57 -0.11 -8.71 -18.01
C ASN A 57 1.17 -7.87 -18.20
N GLN A 58 1.36 -6.85 -17.38
CA GLN A 58 2.62 -6.08 -17.38
C GLN A 58 3.79 -6.94 -16.91
N ARG A 59 3.63 -7.72 -15.85
CA ARG A 59 4.63 -8.66 -15.34
C ARG A 59 5.02 -9.68 -16.41
N LEU A 60 4.05 -10.29 -17.10
CA LEU A 60 4.31 -11.22 -18.20
C LEU A 60 5.12 -10.59 -19.35
N LYS A 61 4.88 -9.31 -19.66
CA LYS A 61 5.51 -8.64 -20.81
C LYS A 61 6.87 -8.02 -20.50
N ARG A 62 7.10 -7.60 -19.24
CA ARG A 62 8.23 -6.76 -18.86
C ARG A 62 9.18 -7.40 -17.86
N GLY A 63 8.79 -8.51 -17.23
CA GLY A 63 9.62 -9.25 -16.31
C GLY A 63 9.02 -9.41 -14.90
N GLU A 64 9.58 -10.36 -14.16
CA GLU A 64 9.10 -10.76 -12.83
C GLU A 64 9.25 -9.65 -11.77
N ASP A 65 10.11 -8.67 -11.99
CA ASP A 65 10.29 -7.49 -11.16
C ASP A 65 9.17 -6.45 -11.31
N GLN A 66 8.23 -6.66 -12.22
CA GLN A 66 7.07 -5.81 -12.47
C GLN A 66 5.84 -6.31 -11.72
N GLY A 67 4.69 -5.72 -11.95
CA GLY A 67 3.42 -6.11 -11.32
C GLY A 67 2.94 -5.11 -10.26
N TYR A 68 3.48 -3.91 -10.25
CA TYR A 68 3.08 -2.79 -9.40
C TYR A 68 2.68 -1.57 -10.23
N VAL A 69 2.04 -0.59 -9.61
CA VAL A 69 1.55 0.64 -10.25
C VAL A 69 2.69 1.62 -10.46
N GLY A 70 3.36 1.54 -11.61
CA GLY A 70 4.54 2.37 -11.92
C GLY A 70 4.28 3.89 -11.97
N THR A 71 3.03 4.32 -12.16
CA THR A 71 2.66 5.75 -12.14
C THR A 71 2.87 6.36 -10.75
N PHE A 72 2.68 5.59 -9.67
CA PHE A 72 2.96 6.05 -8.32
C PHE A 72 4.43 6.42 -8.10
N LEU A 73 5.39 5.73 -8.73
CA LEU A 73 6.81 6.09 -8.61
C LEU A 73 7.09 7.51 -9.11
N LYS A 74 6.37 7.96 -10.15
CA LYS A 74 6.47 9.34 -10.64
C LYS A 74 5.88 10.32 -9.64
N GLN A 75 4.68 10.02 -9.13
CA GLN A 75 4.04 10.84 -8.09
C GLN A 75 4.89 10.92 -6.83
N PHE A 76 5.46 9.78 -6.39
CA PHE A 76 6.36 9.73 -5.24
C PHE A 76 7.59 10.63 -5.44
N LYS A 77 8.25 10.53 -6.60
CA LYS A 77 9.44 11.36 -6.91
C LYS A 77 9.14 12.86 -6.85
N ASP A 78 7.92 13.25 -7.26
CA ASP A 78 7.50 14.66 -7.25
C ASP A 78 7.24 15.21 -5.84
N VAL A 79 6.89 14.34 -4.87
CA VAL A 79 6.46 14.78 -3.53
C VAL A 79 7.37 14.34 -2.39
N ALA A 80 8.27 13.38 -2.62
CA ALA A 80 9.07 12.74 -1.57
C ALA A 80 9.81 13.74 -0.67
N LYS A 81 10.46 14.74 -1.28
CA LYS A 81 11.15 15.78 -0.53
C LYS A 81 10.21 16.60 0.35
N ASN A 82 9.08 17.03 -0.18
CA ASN A 82 8.09 17.79 0.57
C ASN A 82 7.47 16.94 1.70
N CYS A 83 7.28 15.63 1.46
CA CYS A 83 6.78 14.72 2.48
C CYS A 83 7.80 14.57 3.62
N GLU A 84 9.09 14.44 3.31
CA GLU A 84 10.14 14.41 4.34
C GLU A 84 10.16 15.71 5.15
N GLU A 85 10.25 16.86 4.48
CA GLU A 85 10.32 18.19 5.12
C GLU A 85 9.10 18.48 6.01
N LYS A 86 7.92 18.03 5.61
CA LYS A 86 6.64 18.23 6.32
C LYS A 86 6.28 17.07 7.25
N ASN A 87 7.12 16.02 7.33
CA ASN A 87 6.85 14.79 8.08
C ASN A 87 5.50 14.12 7.70
N ILE A 88 5.17 14.12 6.41
CA ILE A 88 3.96 13.48 5.88
C ILE A 88 4.27 12.01 5.62
N LYS A 89 3.49 11.11 6.23
CA LYS A 89 3.58 9.67 5.95
C LYS A 89 2.86 9.32 4.65
N ILE A 90 3.34 8.28 3.98
CA ILE A 90 2.76 7.83 2.71
C ILE A 90 2.31 6.37 2.85
N VAL A 91 1.05 6.09 2.51
CA VAL A 91 0.49 4.75 2.52
C VAL A 91 -0.22 4.49 1.19
N THR A 92 0.15 3.43 0.49
CA THR A 92 -0.44 3.14 -0.81
C THR A 92 -0.56 1.64 -1.08
N ASN A 93 -1.61 1.22 -1.78
CA ASN A 93 -1.75 -0.14 -2.31
C ASN A 93 -1.15 -0.32 -3.71
N ALA A 94 -0.40 0.68 -4.18
CA ALA A 94 0.25 0.64 -5.49
C ALA A 94 1.22 -0.54 -5.70
N GLY A 95 1.59 -1.26 -4.63
CA GLY A 95 2.41 -2.47 -4.67
C GLY A 95 1.83 -3.60 -5.52
N GLY A 96 0.50 -3.70 -5.57
CA GLY A 96 -0.20 -4.63 -6.46
C GLY A 96 0.23 -6.08 -6.26
N LEU A 97 0.78 -6.70 -7.31
CA LEU A 97 1.29 -8.08 -7.30
C LEU A 97 2.76 -8.19 -6.84
N ASN A 98 3.45 -7.06 -6.62
CA ASN A 98 4.87 -7.07 -6.29
C ASN A 98 5.27 -5.88 -5.41
N PRO A 99 4.77 -5.82 -4.17
CA PRO A 99 5.07 -4.71 -3.26
C PRO A 99 6.56 -4.61 -2.90
N SER A 100 7.28 -5.73 -2.82
CA SER A 100 8.71 -5.75 -2.51
C SER A 100 9.56 -5.10 -3.60
N SER A 101 9.31 -5.42 -4.89
CA SER A 101 10.02 -4.76 -5.99
C SER A 101 9.69 -3.27 -6.07
N MET A 102 8.46 -2.89 -5.79
CA MET A 102 8.09 -1.49 -5.73
C MET A 102 8.79 -0.75 -4.58
N ALA A 103 8.86 -1.35 -3.40
CA ALA A 103 9.58 -0.78 -2.26
C ALA A 103 11.06 -0.55 -2.61
N THR A 104 11.71 -1.52 -3.27
CA THR A 104 13.08 -1.36 -3.76
C THR A 104 13.22 -0.17 -4.71
N LYS A 105 12.27 0.04 -5.64
CA LYS A 105 12.28 1.21 -6.54
C LYS A 105 12.06 2.52 -5.79
N ILE A 106 11.25 2.53 -4.76
CA ILE A 106 11.08 3.71 -3.90
C ILE A 106 12.38 4.01 -3.13
N GLU A 107 13.06 3.00 -2.58
CA GLU A 107 14.36 3.16 -1.93
C GLU A 107 15.44 3.70 -2.88
N GLU A 108 15.44 3.26 -4.14
CA GLU A 108 16.33 3.81 -5.18
C GLU A 108 16.08 5.32 -5.37
N ILE A 109 14.82 5.75 -5.42
CA ILE A 109 14.44 7.17 -5.55
C ILE A 109 14.84 7.94 -4.28
N VAL A 110 14.62 7.40 -3.09
CA VAL A 110 15.02 8.00 -1.82
C VAL A 110 16.53 8.28 -1.80
N LYS A 111 17.34 7.31 -2.25
CA LYS A 111 18.80 7.46 -2.39
C LYS A 111 19.18 8.50 -3.46
N GLU A 112 18.54 8.45 -4.63
CA GLU A 112 18.76 9.40 -5.73
C GLU A 112 18.53 10.85 -5.26
N LEU A 113 17.48 11.07 -4.48
CA LEU A 113 17.10 12.38 -3.96
C LEU A 113 17.83 12.76 -2.67
N ASN A 114 18.70 11.88 -2.16
CA ASN A 114 19.43 12.06 -0.90
C ASN A 114 18.51 12.33 0.29
N LEU A 115 17.41 11.59 0.38
CA LEU A 115 16.41 11.66 1.46
C LEU A 115 16.66 10.56 2.50
N ASN A 116 16.07 10.73 3.69
CA ASN A 116 16.15 9.78 4.80
C ASN A 116 14.76 9.23 5.16
N LEU A 117 14.03 8.74 4.15
CA LEU A 117 12.72 8.11 4.32
C LEU A 117 12.88 6.61 4.51
N LYS A 118 12.22 6.06 5.53
CA LYS A 118 12.17 4.63 5.79
C LYS A 118 11.01 4.00 5.02
N VAL A 119 11.32 3.02 4.20
CA VAL A 119 10.35 2.32 3.36
C VAL A 119 10.04 0.96 3.97
N ALA A 120 8.77 0.63 4.09
CA ALA A 120 8.28 -0.69 4.44
C ALA A 120 7.32 -1.20 3.38
N TYR A 121 7.19 -2.50 3.25
CA TYR A 121 6.16 -3.13 2.43
C TYR A 121 5.45 -4.24 3.19
N ILE A 122 4.25 -4.55 2.75
CA ILE A 122 3.42 -5.65 3.25
C ILE A 122 3.29 -6.67 2.12
N ASP A 123 3.38 -7.94 2.44
CA ASP A 123 3.24 -9.05 1.50
C ASP A 123 2.43 -10.21 2.10
N GLY A 124 2.28 -11.30 1.32
CA GLY A 124 1.62 -12.52 1.77
C GLY A 124 0.15 -12.64 1.39
N ASP A 125 -0.39 -11.68 0.63
CA ASP A 125 -1.75 -11.69 0.11
C ASP A 125 -1.92 -12.60 -1.12
N ASP A 126 -0.84 -12.88 -1.87
CA ASP A 126 -0.86 -13.70 -3.08
C ASP A 126 -1.07 -15.19 -2.73
N LEU A 127 -2.22 -15.73 -3.15
CA LEU A 127 -2.60 -17.12 -2.95
C LEU A 127 -2.19 -18.04 -4.10
N ILE A 128 -1.71 -17.49 -5.22
CA ILE A 128 -1.31 -18.31 -6.38
C ILE A 128 -0.24 -19.36 -6.00
N PRO A 129 0.83 -19.02 -5.24
CA PRO A 129 1.83 -20.01 -4.84
C PRO A 129 1.28 -21.13 -3.95
N ARG A 130 0.15 -20.88 -3.28
CA ARG A 130 -0.51 -21.82 -2.36
C ARG A 130 -1.77 -22.46 -2.98
N PHE A 131 -2.03 -22.22 -4.25
CA PHE A 131 -3.28 -22.61 -4.88
C PHE A 131 -3.54 -24.13 -4.83
N GLU A 132 -2.53 -24.95 -5.13
CA GLU A 132 -2.66 -26.40 -5.07
C GLU A 132 -2.79 -26.90 -3.62
N GLU A 133 -2.08 -26.31 -2.66
CA GLU A 133 -2.26 -26.59 -1.22
C GLU A 133 -3.70 -26.33 -0.78
N LEU A 134 -4.28 -25.19 -1.18
CA LEU A 134 -5.66 -24.84 -0.84
C LEU A 134 -6.67 -25.81 -1.47
N LYS A 135 -6.41 -26.26 -2.69
CA LYS A 135 -7.23 -27.30 -3.35
C LYS A 135 -7.15 -28.63 -2.62
N GLU A 136 -5.95 -29.07 -2.25
CA GLU A 136 -5.75 -30.33 -1.50
C GLU A 136 -6.40 -30.27 -0.10
N ALA A 137 -6.34 -29.12 0.56
CA ALA A 137 -7.02 -28.87 1.83
C ALA A 137 -8.55 -28.82 1.70
N LYS A 138 -9.08 -28.88 0.47
CA LYS A 138 -10.52 -28.77 0.15
C LYS A 138 -11.17 -27.49 0.66
N GLU A 139 -10.39 -26.40 0.69
CA GLU A 139 -10.95 -25.10 0.97
C GLU A 139 -12.04 -24.79 -0.07
N PRO A 140 -13.26 -24.43 0.32
CA PRO A 140 -14.37 -24.34 -0.62
C PRO A 140 -14.19 -23.27 -1.68
N LEU A 141 -13.58 -22.13 -1.36
CA LEU A 141 -13.31 -21.00 -2.25
C LEU A 141 -14.45 -20.78 -3.27
N ASN A 142 -15.67 -20.73 -2.76
CA ASN A 142 -16.86 -20.65 -3.59
C ASN A 142 -17.03 -19.26 -4.19
N ASN A 143 -17.46 -19.23 -5.45
CA ASN A 143 -17.90 -17.98 -6.05
C ASN A 143 -19.10 -17.42 -5.27
N ILE A 144 -18.99 -16.18 -4.81
CA ILE A 144 -20.00 -15.54 -3.95
C ILE A 144 -21.35 -15.43 -4.63
N GLU A 145 -21.38 -15.16 -5.94
CA GLU A 145 -22.63 -14.96 -6.68
C GLU A 145 -23.27 -16.27 -7.14
N LYS A 146 -22.45 -17.20 -7.62
CA LYS A 146 -22.92 -18.44 -8.27
C LYS A 146 -22.84 -19.66 -7.38
N GLY A 147 -22.09 -19.60 -6.29
CA GLY A 147 -21.90 -20.71 -5.37
C GLY A 147 -21.01 -21.85 -5.89
N ASN A 148 -20.53 -21.77 -7.14
CA ASN A 148 -19.63 -22.78 -7.71
C ASN A 148 -18.32 -22.78 -6.93
N SER A 149 -17.79 -23.97 -6.63
CA SER A 149 -16.46 -24.10 -6.05
C SER A 149 -15.38 -23.75 -7.08
N LEU A 150 -14.26 -23.22 -6.61
CA LEU A 150 -13.07 -23.05 -7.44
C LEU A 150 -12.58 -24.38 -8.02
N HIS A 151 -12.84 -25.50 -7.33
CA HIS A 151 -12.52 -26.85 -7.79
C HIS A 151 -13.26 -27.27 -9.08
N ASP A 152 -14.39 -26.62 -9.37
CA ASP A 152 -15.18 -26.87 -10.58
C ASP A 152 -14.55 -26.21 -11.84
N TYR A 153 -13.52 -25.39 -11.66
CA TYR A 153 -12.82 -24.71 -12.75
C TYR A 153 -11.55 -25.48 -13.14
N GLU A 154 -11.43 -25.81 -14.40
CA GLU A 154 -10.26 -26.51 -14.97
C GLU A 154 -9.01 -25.62 -15.05
N LYS A 155 -9.20 -24.29 -15.07
CA LYS A 155 -8.12 -23.31 -15.29
C LYS A 155 -7.64 -22.72 -13.97
N THR A 156 -6.31 -22.61 -13.84
CA THR A 156 -5.70 -21.84 -12.76
C THR A 156 -6.03 -20.35 -12.92
N PRO A 157 -6.42 -19.65 -11.84
CA PRO A 157 -6.64 -18.22 -11.88
C PRO A 157 -5.34 -17.48 -12.21
N LEU A 158 -5.45 -16.34 -12.88
CA LEU A 158 -4.29 -15.49 -13.19
C LEU A 158 -3.77 -14.77 -11.97
N THR A 159 -4.66 -14.33 -11.10
CA THR A 159 -4.38 -13.70 -9.81
C THR A 159 -5.35 -14.22 -8.77
N ALA A 160 -4.89 -14.39 -7.56
CA ALA A 160 -5.72 -14.73 -6.41
C ALA A 160 -5.09 -14.07 -5.18
N ASN A 161 -5.75 -13.06 -4.63
CA ASN A 161 -5.21 -12.25 -3.54
C ASN A 161 -6.21 -12.18 -2.39
N ALA A 162 -5.72 -12.40 -1.19
CA ALA A 162 -6.48 -12.09 0.03
C ALA A 162 -6.51 -10.57 0.24
N TYR A 163 -7.66 -10.03 0.66
CA TYR A 163 -7.75 -8.62 1.01
C TYR A 163 -7.31 -8.44 2.45
N PHE A 164 -6.14 -7.88 2.67
CA PHE A 164 -5.65 -7.58 4.00
C PHE A 164 -6.37 -6.40 4.62
N GLY A 165 -6.42 -6.39 5.96
CA GLY A 165 -6.88 -5.25 6.73
C GLY A 165 -5.76 -4.24 7.01
N ALA A 166 -6.01 -3.36 7.97
CA ALA A 166 -5.15 -2.23 8.30
C ALA A 166 -3.99 -2.54 9.24
N TRP A 167 -3.95 -3.71 9.87
CA TRP A 167 -2.98 -4.02 10.93
C TRP A 167 -1.53 -3.98 10.48
N GLY A 168 -1.22 -4.54 9.31
CA GLY A 168 0.15 -4.48 8.78
C GLY A 168 0.62 -3.06 8.50
N ILE A 169 -0.30 -2.18 8.06
CA ILE A 169 -0.01 -0.76 7.86
C ILE A 169 0.32 -0.08 9.19
N LYS A 170 -0.52 -0.34 10.20
CA LYS A 170 -0.29 0.17 11.56
C LYS A 170 1.07 -0.27 12.10
N GLU A 171 1.37 -1.56 12.06
CA GLU A 171 2.65 -2.11 12.55
C GLU A 171 3.86 -1.49 11.83
N ALA A 172 3.78 -1.30 10.52
CA ALA A 172 4.86 -0.65 9.75
C ALA A 172 5.08 0.80 10.19
N LEU A 173 4.00 1.57 10.37
CA LEU A 173 4.07 2.96 10.82
C LEU A 173 4.56 3.06 12.26
N ASP A 174 4.11 2.19 13.17
CA ASP A 174 4.57 2.13 14.56
C ASP A 174 6.05 1.75 14.66
N ALA A 175 6.55 0.93 13.73
CA ALA A 175 7.97 0.61 13.58
C ALA A 175 8.79 1.77 12.98
N GLY A 176 8.14 2.88 12.64
CA GLY A 176 8.78 4.11 12.18
C GLY A 176 8.95 4.21 10.66
N ALA A 177 8.15 3.48 9.87
CA ALA A 177 8.13 3.66 8.43
C ALA A 177 7.58 5.05 8.06
N ASP A 178 8.14 5.64 7.01
CA ASP A 178 7.66 6.89 6.40
C ASP A 178 6.81 6.59 5.16
N VAL A 179 7.13 5.49 4.48
CA VAL A 179 6.41 5.01 3.29
C VAL A 179 6.02 3.56 3.50
N VAL A 180 4.74 3.23 3.37
CA VAL A 180 4.22 1.87 3.45
C VAL A 180 3.61 1.47 2.12
N VAL A 181 4.19 0.47 1.49
CA VAL A 181 3.74 -0.11 0.22
C VAL A 181 2.93 -1.36 0.51
N CYS A 182 1.66 -1.33 0.14
CA CYS A 182 0.74 -2.44 0.35
C CYS A 182 0.47 -3.20 -0.95
N PRO A 183 0.15 -4.48 -0.83
CA PRO A 183 -0.43 -5.28 -1.89
C PRO A 183 -1.95 -5.06 -1.94
N ARG A 184 -2.74 -6.12 -2.18
CA ARG A 184 -4.20 -6.04 -2.10
C ARG A 184 -4.64 -5.92 -0.64
N VAL A 185 -5.15 -4.77 -0.27
CA VAL A 185 -5.77 -4.49 1.03
C VAL A 185 -7.21 -4.01 0.77
N THR A 186 -8.06 -4.07 1.78
CA THR A 186 -9.39 -3.42 1.67
C THR A 186 -9.20 -1.92 1.44
N ASP A 187 -10.05 -1.29 0.63
CA ASP A 187 -9.88 0.11 0.22
C ASP A 187 -9.77 1.06 1.42
N ALA A 188 -10.53 0.82 2.48
CA ALA A 188 -10.46 1.59 3.71
C ALA A 188 -9.15 1.38 4.50
N ALA A 189 -8.41 0.28 4.29
CA ALA A 189 -7.23 -0.04 5.09
C ALA A 189 -6.13 1.01 4.98
N VAL A 190 -5.93 1.62 3.79
CA VAL A 190 -4.93 2.67 3.57
C VAL A 190 -5.22 3.95 4.36
N VAL A 191 -6.48 4.14 4.77
CA VAL A 191 -6.93 5.27 5.60
C VAL A 191 -7.00 4.88 7.06
N ILE A 192 -7.54 3.69 7.38
CA ILE A 192 -7.69 3.21 8.76
C ILE A 192 -6.33 2.90 9.38
N GLY A 193 -5.39 2.33 8.62
CA GLY A 193 -4.07 1.94 9.12
C GLY A 193 -3.29 3.07 9.80
N PRO A 194 -3.20 4.26 9.21
CA PRO A 194 -2.57 5.42 9.85
C PRO A 194 -3.28 5.96 11.08
N ALA A 195 -4.60 5.81 11.18
CA ALA A 195 -5.39 6.42 12.25
C ALA A 195 -5.02 5.92 13.67
N PRO A 196 -4.86 4.61 13.94
CA PRO A 196 -4.49 4.12 15.27
C PRO A 196 -3.08 4.49 15.70
N SER A 197 -2.11 4.57 14.79
CA SER A 197 -0.72 4.91 15.11
C SER A 197 -0.57 6.32 15.67
N THR A 198 -1.53 7.20 15.36
CA THR A 198 -1.57 8.57 15.90
C THR A 198 -2.38 8.69 17.21
N PHE A 199 -3.31 7.78 17.47
CA PHE A 199 -4.19 7.81 18.65
C PHE A 199 -3.79 6.83 19.76
N ALA A 200 -2.97 5.82 19.49
CA ALA A 200 -2.65 4.76 20.43
C ALA A 200 -1.75 5.20 21.61
N ALA A 201 -1.16 6.39 21.57
CA ALA A 201 -0.37 6.91 22.70
C ALA A 201 -1.20 7.41 23.89
N SER A 202 -2.53 7.47 23.79
CA SER A 202 -3.40 8.02 24.84
C SER A 202 -4.18 7.00 25.69
N ASN A 203 -4.10 5.69 25.40
CA ASN A 203 -4.92 4.68 26.08
C ASN A 203 -4.15 3.47 26.64
N THR A 204 -2.97 3.66 27.24
CA THR A 204 -2.38 2.67 28.15
C THR A 204 -2.71 3.00 29.60
N SER A 205 -3.99 3.04 29.93
CA SER A 205 -4.49 2.96 31.32
C SER A 205 -5.89 2.35 31.29
N LEU A 206 -5.96 1.05 31.22
CA LEU A 206 -7.01 0.20 31.78
C LEU A 206 -6.35 -0.98 32.48
#